data_3d5545212a42c8a6a1e57ea63c734834
#
_entry.id   3d5545212a42c8a6a1e57ea63c734834
#
_cell.length_a   1.000
_cell.length_b   1.000
_cell.length_c   1.000
_cell.angle_alpha   90.00
_cell.angle_beta   90.00
_cell.angle_gamma   90.00
#
_symmetry.space_group_name_H-M   'P 1'
#
loop_
_entity.id
_entity.type
_entity.pdbx_description
1 polymer ?
#
loop_
_entity_poly.entity_id
_entity_poly.type
_entity_poly.pdbx_seq_one_letter_code
_entity_poly.pdbx_strand_id
1 'polypeptide(L)'
;MIPKIAMIGGGSWATAIVKMLTDNVVEKEIFWWMRNENAINHIKSFKHNPNYLSSVEIKLLPERISSNVKQIIRQADYIVLNVPAAFLKETLKDISAEDLKGKKIISAIKGIVPDENLIIGEFMNQKYQIPLTDILVISGPCHAEEVALEKLSYLTIASLDAKLATDFASFLANRYIKTNVSDDIFGTEYAAVLKNIYAVASGICHG
;
A
#
# COMPACT_ATOMS: atom_id res chain seq x y z
N MET A 1 -18.87 9.13 7.69
CA MET A 1 -18.50 9.26 6.24
C MET A 1 -17.82 7.96 5.83
N ILE A 2 -18.17 7.43 4.65
CA ILE A 2 -17.56 6.17 4.14
C ILE A 2 -16.11 6.45 3.76
N PRO A 3 -15.11 5.70 4.31
CA PRO A 3 -13.70 5.90 3.99
C PRO A 3 -13.42 5.60 2.51
N LYS A 4 -12.62 6.44 1.88
CA LYS A 4 -12.20 6.31 0.48
C LYS A 4 -10.71 6.04 0.41
N ILE A 5 -10.32 4.90 -0.17
CA ILE A 5 -8.95 4.40 -0.16
C ILE A 5 -8.45 4.30 -1.60
N ALA A 6 -7.36 4.99 -1.92
CA ALA A 6 -6.64 4.84 -3.19
C ALA A 6 -5.47 3.86 -3.02
N MET A 7 -5.41 2.85 -3.85
CA MET A 7 -4.24 1.98 -4.03
C MET A 7 -3.40 2.49 -5.20
N ILE A 8 -2.15 2.85 -4.95
CA ILE A 8 -1.21 3.33 -5.96
C ILE A 8 -0.15 2.25 -6.21
N GLY A 9 -0.34 1.48 -7.29
CA GLY A 9 0.53 0.37 -7.67
C GLY A 9 -0.25 -0.80 -8.24
N GLY A 10 0.38 -1.62 -9.09
CA GLY A 10 -0.28 -2.74 -9.79
C GLY A 10 0.43 -4.10 -9.62
N GLY A 11 1.37 -4.21 -8.66
CA GLY A 11 2.12 -5.44 -8.40
C GLY A 11 1.38 -6.46 -7.53
N SER A 12 2.05 -7.59 -7.20
CA SER A 12 1.47 -8.65 -6.37
C SER A 12 1.00 -8.14 -5.00
N TRP A 13 1.82 -7.32 -4.32
CA TRP A 13 1.45 -6.79 -3.01
C TRP A 13 0.26 -5.81 -3.08
N ALA A 14 0.19 -4.96 -4.13
CA ALA A 14 -0.98 -4.11 -4.37
C ALA A 14 -2.25 -4.94 -4.60
N THR A 15 -2.18 -5.98 -5.42
CA THR A 15 -3.29 -6.91 -5.67
C THR A 15 -3.75 -7.59 -4.37
N ALA A 16 -2.80 -8.02 -3.52
CA ALA A 16 -3.09 -8.64 -2.23
C ALA A 16 -3.78 -7.64 -1.27
N ILE A 17 -3.30 -6.39 -1.18
CA ILE A 17 -3.94 -5.37 -0.33
C ILE A 17 -5.35 -5.04 -0.85
N VAL A 18 -5.56 -4.90 -2.15
CA VAL A 18 -6.89 -4.71 -2.72
C VAL A 18 -7.81 -5.87 -2.35
N LYS A 19 -7.33 -7.13 -2.43
CA LYS A 19 -8.10 -8.29 -1.97
C LYS A 19 -8.45 -8.16 -0.47
N MET A 20 -7.48 -7.88 0.39
CA MET A 20 -7.72 -7.72 1.84
C MET A 20 -8.80 -6.66 2.12
N LEU A 21 -8.69 -5.50 1.45
CA LEU A 21 -9.65 -4.40 1.59
C LEU A 21 -11.05 -4.78 1.10
N THR A 22 -11.17 -5.54 0.01
CA THR A 22 -12.47 -5.96 -0.55
C THR A 22 -13.10 -7.14 0.19
N ASP A 23 -12.30 -7.99 0.83
CA ASP A 23 -12.78 -9.11 1.63
C ASP A 23 -13.19 -8.69 3.06
N ASN A 24 -12.80 -7.51 3.50
CA ASN A 24 -13.18 -6.98 4.80
C ASN A 24 -14.60 -6.41 4.79
N VAL A 25 -15.35 -6.63 5.88
CA VAL A 25 -16.78 -6.28 6.00
C VAL A 25 -17.05 -4.78 6.29
N VAL A 26 -16.03 -4.03 6.71
CA VAL A 26 -16.19 -2.58 6.96
C VAL A 26 -16.46 -1.88 5.63
N GLU A 27 -17.54 -1.09 5.58
CA GLU A 27 -17.90 -0.36 4.37
C GLU A 27 -16.86 0.68 4.01
N LYS A 28 -16.35 0.64 2.78
CA LYS A 28 -15.38 1.56 2.22
C LYS A 28 -15.41 1.58 0.70
N GLU A 29 -14.93 2.68 0.12
CA GLU A 29 -14.74 2.78 -1.33
C GLU A 29 -13.26 2.63 -1.67
N ILE A 30 -12.94 1.81 -2.67
CA ILE A 30 -11.58 1.53 -3.08
C ILE A 30 -11.40 1.99 -4.52
N PHE A 31 -10.36 2.78 -4.77
CA PHE A 31 -9.92 3.25 -6.07
C PHE A 31 -8.54 2.68 -6.34
N TRP A 32 -8.27 2.23 -7.57
CA TRP A 32 -7.01 1.56 -7.89
C TRP A 32 -6.33 2.20 -9.08
N TRP A 33 -5.12 2.70 -8.88
CA TRP A 33 -4.25 3.18 -9.93
C TRP A 33 -3.23 2.11 -10.34
N MET A 34 -3.10 1.93 -11.64
CA MET A 34 -2.07 1.10 -12.26
C MET A 34 -1.50 1.82 -13.48
N ARG A 35 -0.19 1.65 -13.73
CA ARG A 35 0.47 2.24 -14.91
C ARG A 35 0.08 1.53 -16.21
N ASN A 36 -0.13 0.22 -16.16
CA ASN A 36 -0.35 -0.63 -17.33
C ASN A 36 -1.83 -0.67 -17.74
N GLU A 37 -2.18 0.05 -18.80
CA GLU A 37 -3.56 0.13 -19.31
C GLU A 37 -4.07 -1.22 -19.83
N ASN A 38 -3.21 -2.07 -20.40
CA ASN A 38 -3.62 -3.42 -20.82
C ASN A 38 -4.05 -4.27 -19.62
N ALA A 39 -3.31 -4.17 -18.51
CA ALA A 39 -3.70 -4.86 -17.27
C ALA A 39 -5.01 -4.27 -16.70
N ILE A 40 -5.21 -2.97 -16.75
CA ILE A 40 -6.46 -2.32 -16.34
C ILE A 40 -7.64 -2.86 -17.17
N ASN A 41 -7.51 -2.87 -18.48
CA ASN A 41 -8.57 -3.35 -19.39
C ASN A 41 -8.87 -4.83 -19.16
N HIS A 42 -7.83 -5.64 -18.93
CA HIS A 42 -8.01 -7.04 -18.58
C HIS A 42 -8.77 -7.20 -17.25
N ILE A 43 -8.40 -6.47 -16.20
CA ILE A 43 -9.10 -6.52 -14.90
C ILE A 43 -10.57 -6.08 -15.05
N LYS A 44 -10.83 -5.02 -15.81
CA LYS A 44 -12.20 -4.55 -16.06
C LYS A 44 -13.08 -5.60 -16.73
N SER A 45 -12.49 -6.38 -17.64
CA SER A 45 -13.21 -7.41 -18.42
C SER A 45 -13.30 -8.75 -17.69
N PHE A 46 -12.23 -9.18 -17.03
CA PHE A 46 -12.10 -10.56 -16.51
C PHE A 46 -12.01 -10.63 -14.98
N LYS A 47 -11.96 -9.50 -14.27
CA LYS A 47 -11.90 -9.43 -12.79
C LYS A 47 -10.64 -10.06 -12.19
N HIS A 48 -9.57 -10.21 -12.93
CA HIS A 48 -8.28 -10.78 -12.47
C HIS A 48 -7.12 -9.93 -12.96
N ASN A 49 -6.08 -9.78 -12.13
CA ASN A 49 -4.83 -9.15 -12.56
C ASN A 49 -4.06 -10.16 -13.44
N PRO A 50 -3.77 -9.84 -14.73
CA PRO A 50 -3.15 -10.80 -15.63
C PRO A 50 -1.70 -11.12 -15.28
N ASN A 51 -1.01 -10.23 -14.56
CA ASN A 51 0.41 -10.32 -14.29
C ASN A 51 0.75 -10.78 -12.86
N TYR A 52 -0.19 -10.63 -11.93
CA TYR A 52 0.06 -10.85 -10.51
C TYR A 52 -1.15 -11.45 -9.81
N LEU A 53 -0.95 -12.58 -9.11
CA LEU A 53 -2.01 -13.26 -8.35
C LEU A 53 -3.26 -13.49 -9.21
N SER A 54 -3.09 -14.07 -10.39
CA SER A 54 -4.16 -14.23 -11.39
C SER A 54 -5.35 -15.06 -10.91
N SER A 55 -5.20 -15.83 -9.83
CA SER A 55 -6.29 -16.56 -9.16
C SER A 55 -7.17 -15.68 -8.27
N VAL A 56 -6.74 -14.44 -7.95
CA VAL A 56 -7.49 -13.53 -7.08
C VAL A 56 -8.56 -12.80 -7.87
N GLU A 57 -9.82 -12.95 -7.48
CA GLU A 57 -10.91 -12.17 -8.03
C GLU A 57 -10.87 -10.72 -7.50
N ILE A 58 -10.90 -9.75 -8.40
CA ILE A 58 -10.93 -8.32 -8.08
C ILE A 58 -12.37 -7.83 -8.05
N LYS A 59 -12.88 -7.57 -6.85
CA LYS A 59 -14.25 -7.15 -6.59
C LYS A 59 -14.44 -5.63 -6.64
N LEU A 60 -13.80 -4.98 -7.62
CA LEU A 60 -13.92 -3.53 -7.85
C LEU A 60 -14.79 -3.24 -9.08
N LEU A 61 -15.51 -2.12 -9.02
CA LEU A 61 -16.22 -1.59 -10.17
C LEU A 61 -15.21 -1.06 -11.21
N PRO A 62 -15.45 -1.27 -12.51
CA PRO A 62 -14.53 -0.88 -13.58
C PRO A 62 -14.12 0.59 -13.56
N GLU A 63 -15.03 1.50 -13.20
CA GLU A 63 -14.80 2.94 -13.12
C GLU A 63 -13.87 3.36 -11.96
N ARG A 64 -13.63 2.47 -11.01
CA ARG A 64 -12.72 2.69 -9.87
C ARG A 64 -11.26 2.32 -10.19
N ILE A 65 -10.98 1.85 -11.41
CA ILE A 65 -9.63 1.46 -11.83
C ILE A 65 -9.19 2.38 -12.99
N SER A 66 -8.05 3.07 -12.85
CA SER A 66 -7.57 4.06 -13.81
C SER A 66 -6.05 4.13 -13.89
N SER A 67 -5.51 4.55 -15.03
CA SER A 67 -4.11 4.94 -15.21
C SER A 67 -3.83 6.41 -14.86
N ASN A 68 -4.85 7.19 -14.54
CA ASN A 68 -4.69 8.58 -14.13
C ASN A 68 -4.51 8.67 -12.59
N VAL A 69 -3.26 8.82 -12.13
CA VAL A 69 -2.92 8.86 -10.71
C VAL A 69 -3.57 10.04 -9.99
N LYS A 70 -3.63 11.20 -10.63
CA LYS A 70 -4.20 12.42 -10.05
C LYS A 70 -5.71 12.29 -9.83
N GLN A 71 -6.41 11.68 -10.78
CA GLN A 71 -7.84 11.37 -10.65
C GLN A 71 -8.09 10.44 -9.46
N ILE A 72 -7.32 9.37 -9.32
CA ILE A 72 -7.46 8.39 -8.23
C ILE A 72 -7.17 9.04 -6.86
N ILE A 73 -6.09 9.81 -6.75
CA ILE A 73 -5.71 10.48 -5.51
C ILE A 73 -6.79 11.47 -5.05
N ARG A 74 -7.36 12.25 -5.97
CA ARG A 74 -8.40 13.25 -5.64
C ARG A 74 -9.67 12.64 -5.05
N GLN A 75 -9.99 11.41 -5.40
CA GLN A 75 -11.20 10.73 -4.94
C GLN A 75 -11.08 10.11 -3.55
N ALA A 76 -9.87 10.05 -2.97
CA ALA A 76 -9.61 9.27 -1.77
C ALA A 76 -9.16 10.13 -0.58
N ASP A 77 -9.41 9.61 0.63
CA ASP A 77 -8.96 10.17 1.91
C ASP A 77 -7.65 9.49 2.36
N TYR A 78 -7.50 8.21 2.03
CA TYR A 78 -6.34 7.36 2.34
C TYR A 78 -5.61 6.99 1.05
N ILE A 79 -4.31 7.22 0.99
CA ILE A 79 -3.48 6.92 -0.19
C ILE A 79 -2.46 5.84 0.17
N VAL A 80 -2.65 4.63 -0.32
CA VAL A 80 -1.72 3.50 -0.12
C VAL A 80 -0.68 3.51 -1.25
N LEU A 81 0.55 3.84 -0.91
CA LEU A 81 1.68 3.84 -1.84
C LEU A 81 2.29 2.45 -1.90
N ASN A 82 2.25 1.82 -3.06
CA ASN A 82 2.72 0.46 -3.28
C ASN A 82 3.36 0.27 -4.66
N VAL A 83 4.20 1.21 -5.04
CA VAL A 83 5.12 1.10 -6.18
C VAL A 83 6.52 0.80 -5.67
N PRO A 84 7.45 0.23 -6.46
CA PRO A 84 8.85 0.17 -6.05
C PRO A 84 9.39 1.57 -5.74
N ALA A 85 10.20 1.72 -4.68
CA ALA A 85 10.71 3.01 -4.20
C ALA A 85 11.37 3.84 -5.32
N ALA A 86 12.11 3.18 -6.22
CA ALA A 86 12.75 3.82 -7.37
C ALA A 86 11.77 4.51 -8.35
N PHE A 87 10.51 4.12 -8.36
CA PHE A 87 9.48 4.70 -9.24
C PHE A 87 8.53 5.66 -8.53
N LEU A 88 8.69 5.87 -7.23
CA LEU A 88 7.78 6.72 -6.46
C LEU A 88 7.78 8.17 -6.97
N LYS A 89 8.96 8.74 -7.20
CA LYS A 89 9.11 10.13 -7.71
C LYS A 89 8.43 10.31 -9.07
N GLU A 90 8.65 9.36 -9.98
CA GLU A 90 8.03 9.39 -11.32
C GLU A 90 6.51 9.21 -11.23
N THR A 91 6.03 8.33 -10.35
CA THR A 91 4.59 8.11 -10.14
C THR A 91 3.89 9.36 -9.63
N LEU A 92 4.55 10.12 -8.76
CA LEU A 92 3.99 11.32 -8.13
C LEU A 92 4.45 12.64 -8.78
N LYS A 93 5.09 12.63 -9.96
CA LYS A 93 5.67 13.81 -10.59
C LYS A 93 4.66 14.95 -10.84
N ASP A 94 3.42 14.61 -11.18
CA ASP A 94 2.32 15.56 -11.46
C ASP A 94 1.43 15.83 -10.24
N ILE A 95 1.83 15.34 -9.05
CA ILE A 95 1.11 15.52 -7.79
C ILE A 95 1.78 16.61 -6.98
N SER A 96 0.99 17.58 -6.57
CA SER A 96 1.42 18.69 -5.70
C SER A 96 1.11 18.39 -4.22
N ALA A 97 1.71 19.16 -3.31
CA ALA A 97 1.35 19.12 -1.88
C ALA A 97 -0.14 19.43 -1.66
N GLU A 98 -0.73 20.32 -2.46
CA GLU A 98 -2.15 20.66 -2.37
C GLU A 98 -3.07 19.48 -2.77
N ASP A 99 -2.66 18.64 -3.74
CA ASP A 99 -3.42 17.43 -4.11
C ASP A 99 -3.46 16.39 -2.97
N LEU A 100 -2.49 16.44 -2.04
CA LEU A 100 -2.36 15.52 -0.90
C LEU A 100 -2.79 16.13 0.44
N LYS A 101 -3.14 17.39 0.47
CA LYS A 101 -3.52 18.10 1.70
C LYS A 101 -4.70 17.43 2.42
N GLY A 102 -4.51 17.15 3.71
CA GLY A 102 -5.52 16.51 4.56
C GLY A 102 -5.73 15.02 4.30
N LYS A 103 -4.95 14.41 3.41
CA LYS A 103 -5.02 12.98 3.13
C LYS A 103 -4.08 12.20 4.05
N LYS A 104 -4.43 10.94 4.32
CA LYS A 104 -3.60 10.01 5.08
C LYS A 104 -2.77 9.20 4.11
N ILE A 105 -1.46 9.14 4.34
CA ILE A 105 -0.51 8.44 3.47
C ILE A 105 -0.10 7.13 4.12
N ILE A 106 -0.25 6.04 3.41
CA ILE A 106 0.09 4.71 3.88
C ILE A 106 1.24 4.16 3.03
N SER A 107 2.42 4.01 3.61
CA SER A 107 3.55 3.35 2.97
C SER A 107 3.39 1.84 3.06
N ALA A 108 3.32 1.17 1.91
CA ALA A 108 3.45 -0.28 1.77
C ALA A 108 4.68 -0.64 0.93
N ILE A 109 5.62 0.30 0.81
CA ILE A 109 6.85 0.20 0.00
C ILE A 109 7.97 -0.37 0.88
N LYS A 110 8.71 -1.33 0.34
CA LYS A 110 9.90 -1.91 0.97
C LYS A 110 11.15 -1.32 0.32
N GLY A 111 11.62 -0.19 0.80
CA GLY A 111 12.81 0.47 0.25
C GLY A 111 12.90 1.94 0.63
N ILE A 112 14.02 2.56 0.28
CA ILE A 112 14.27 4.00 0.43
C ILE A 112 14.10 4.70 -0.91
N VAL A 113 13.79 5.99 -0.88
CA VAL A 113 13.73 6.83 -2.09
C VAL A 113 15.15 7.08 -2.57
N PRO A 114 15.52 6.70 -3.81
CA PRO A 114 16.86 6.97 -4.35
C PRO A 114 17.16 8.46 -4.39
N ASP A 115 18.43 8.81 -4.31
CA ASP A 115 19.01 10.15 -4.27
C ASP A 115 18.79 10.88 -2.94
N GLU A 116 17.56 10.94 -2.43
CA GLU A 116 17.25 11.52 -1.12
C GLU A 116 17.70 10.63 0.04
N ASN A 117 17.81 9.32 -0.18
CA ASN A 117 18.13 8.31 0.84
C ASN A 117 17.17 8.33 2.06
N LEU A 118 15.94 8.74 1.83
CA LEU A 118 14.89 8.81 2.83
C LEU A 118 13.96 7.60 2.77
N ILE A 119 13.45 7.17 3.91
CA ILE A 119 12.29 6.27 3.96
C ILE A 119 11.06 7.02 3.44
N ILE A 120 10.03 6.29 3.04
CA ILE A 120 8.88 6.89 2.36
C ILE A 120 8.16 7.91 3.23
N GLY A 121 8.01 7.62 4.53
CA GLY A 121 7.39 8.54 5.48
C GLY A 121 8.12 9.88 5.55
N GLU A 122 9.44 9.89 5.70
CA GLU A 122 10.26 11.11 5.71
C GLU A 122 10.18 11.86 4.37
N PHE A 123 10.25 11.14 3.26
CA PHE A 123 10.13 11.74 1.93
C PHE A 123 8.78 12.45 1.74
N MET A 124 7.67 11.81 2.14
CA MET A 124 6.34 12.42 2.03
C MET A 124 6.20 13.64 2.95
N ASN A 125 6.77 13.59 4.15
CA ASN A 125 6.80 14.72 5.06
C ASN A 125 7.61 15.91 4.48
N GLN A 126 8.83 15.67 4.03
CA GLN A 126 9.73 16.74 3.57
C GLN A 126 9.26 17.34 2.24
N LYS A 127 8.88 16.51 1.26
CA LYS A 127 8.54 16.97 -0.09
C LYS A 127 7.11 17.49 -0.21
N TYR A 128 6.15 16.84 0.43
CA TYR A 128 4.72 17.15 0.29
C TYR A 128 4.12 17.77 1.54
N GLN A 129 4.92 18.01 2.60
CA GLN A 129 4.51 18.64 3.85
C GLN A 129 3.38 17.88 4.56
N ILE A 130 3.34 16.54 4.39
CA ILE A 130 2.40 15.69 5.09
C ILE A 130 2.83 15.57 6.56
N PRO A 131 1.97 15.89 7.53
CA PRO A 131 2.28 15.70 8.94
C PRO A 131 2.63 14.23 9.24
N LEU A 132 3.66 13.98 10.06
CA LEU A 132 4.04 12.60 10.42
C LEU A 132 2.89 11.83 11.11
N THR A 133 1.99 12.53 11.78
CA THR A 133 0.76 11.96 12.36
C THR A 133 -0.25 11.48 11.31
N ASP A 134 -0.12 11.94 10.06
CA ASP A 134 -0.96 11.55 8.93
C ASP A 134 -0.29 10.44 8.06
N ILE A 135 0.84 9.92 8.53
CA ILE A 135 1.61 8.86 7.86
C ILE A 135 1.45 7.55 8.60
N LEU A 136 1.19 6.50 7.83
CA LEU A 136 1.12 5.12 8.31
C LEU A 136 2.08 4.24 7.51
N VAL A 137 2.53 3.15 8.13
CA VAL A 137 3.36 2.12 7.48
C VAL A 137 2.68 0.76 7.64
N ILE A 138 2.58 0.02 6.53
CA ILE A 138 2.18 -1.39 6.54
C ILE A 138 3.43 -2.26 6.42
N SER A 139 3.67 -3.12 7.41
CA SER A 139 4.76 -4.09 7.40
C SER A 139 4.27 -5.43 7.99
N GLY A 140 5.11 -6.45 7.89
CA GLY A 140 4.86 -7.74 8.53
C GLY A 140 5.38 -8.93 7.72
N PRO A 141 5.45 -10.12 8.34
CA PRO A 141 5.82 -11.37 7.71
C PRO A 141 4.63 -11.92 6.90
N CYS A 142 4.35 -11.27 5.77
CA CYS A 142 3.21 -11.57 4.92
C CYS A 142 3.63 -11.55 3.45
N HIS A 143 3.34 -12.63 2.75
CA HIS A 143 3.59 -12.75 1.32
C HIS A 143 2.28 -12.61 0.54
N ALA A 144 2.34 -11.95 -0.61
CA ALA A 144 1.17 -11.69 -1.44
C ALA A 144 0.47 -13.00 -1.87
N GLU A 145 1.25 -14.04 -2.17
CA GLU A 145 0.79 -15.36 -2.55
C GLU A 145 0.06 -16.07 -1.40
N GLU A 146 0.51 -15.87 -0.16
CA GLU A 146 -0.15 -16.42 1.03
C GLU A 146 -1.48 -15.74 1.30
N VAL A 147 -1.56 -14.43 1.10
CA VAL A 147 -2.81 -13.67 1.15
C VAL A 147 -3.77 -14.12 0.06
N ALA A 148 -3.28 -14.36 -1.16
CA ALA A 148 -4.10 -14.88 -2.26
C ALA A 148 -4.73 -16.24 -1.93
N LEU A 149 -3.99 -17.09 -1.20
CA LEU A 149 -4.44 -18.40 -0.72
C LEU A 149 -5.19 -18.34 0.62
N GLU A 150 -5.45 -17.13 1.15
CA GLU A 150 -6.13 -16.88 2.43
C GLU A 150 -5.49 -17.58 3.63
N LYS A 151 -4.16 -17.75 3.58
CA LYS A 151 -3.38 -18.26 4.71
C LYS A 151 -3.30 -17.22 5.81
N LEU A 152 -3.33 -17.67 7.05
CA LEU A 152 -3.20 -16.79 8.22
C LEU A 152 -1.92 -15.96 8.12
N SER A 153 -2.10 -14.64 8.07
CA SER A 153 -1.03 -13.66 7.91
C SER A 153 -1.15 -12.56 8.94
N TYR A 154 0.00 -11.98 9.30
CA TYR A 154 0.08 -10.93 10.31
C TYR A 154 0.63 -9.65 9.69
N LEU A 155 -0.03 -8.53 9.96
CA LEU A 155 0.39 -7.21 9.55
C LEU A 155 0.55 -6.29 10.76
N THR A 156 1.57 -5.45 10.72
CA THR A 156 1.73 -4.32 11.64
C THR A 156 1.38 -3.05 10.90
N ILE A 157 0.51 -2.24 11.50
CA ILE A 157 0.16 -0.90 11.04
C ILE A 157 0.78 0.08 12.03
N ALA A 158 1.79 0.81 11.59
CA ALA A 158 2.48 1.77 12.43
C ALA A 158 2.06 3.21 12.08
N SER A 159 1.81 4.03 13.09
CA SER A 159 1.56 5.48 12.97
C SER A 159 1.81 6.17 14.30
N LEU A 160 2.24 7.44 14.28
CA LEU A 160 2.29 8.27 15.48
C LEU A 160 0.91 8.59 16.04
N ASP A 161 -0.16 8.47 15.24
CA ASP A 161 -1.56 8.53 15.68
C ASP A 161 -2.10 7.11 15.85
N ALA A 162 -2.16 6.62 17.08
CA ALA A 162 -2.63 5.29 17.42
C ALA A 162 -4.09 5.04 16.98
N LYS A 163 -4.94 6.09 17.02
CA LYS A 163 -6.32 5.98 16.55
C LYS A 163 -6.36 5.76 15.05
N LEU A 164 -5.60 6.55 14.28
CA LEU A 164 -5.50 6.40 12.84
C LEU A 164 -4.97 5.02 12.45
N ALA A 165 -3.94 4.51 13.16
CA ALA A 165 -3.42 3.17 12.95
C ALA A 165 -4.48 2.09 13.21
N THR A 166 -5.25 2.21 14.29
CA THR A 166 -6.32 1.27 14.64
C THR A 166 -7.46 1.31 13.62
N ASP A 167 -7.89 2.50 13.23
CA ASP A 167 -8.94 2.68 12.22
C ASP A 167 -8.52 2.01 10.88
N PHE A 168 -7.31 2.29 10.41
CA PHE A 168 -6.81 1.69 9.17
C PHE A 168 -6.59 0.17 9.28
N ALA A 169 -6.08 -0.32 10.41
CA ALA A 169 -5.92 -1.74 10.69
C ALA A 169 -7.26 -2.50 10.57
N SER A 170 -8.37 -1.86 11.03
CA SER A 170 -9.71 -2.43 10.94
C SER A 170 -10.18 -2.65 9.49
N PHE A 171 -9.67 -1.88 8.51
CA PHE A 171 -10.01 -2.05 7.09
C PHE A 171 -9.34 -3.25 6.44
N LEU A 172 -8.23 -3.74 7.03
CA LEU A 172 -7.46 -4.88 6.52
C LEU A 172 -7.78 -6.19 7.25
N ALA A 173 -8.13 -6.09 8.54
CA ALA A 173 -8.38 -7.26 9.39
C ALA A 173 -9.56 -8.08 8.87
N ASN A 174 -9.38 -9.41 8.78
CA ASN A 174 -10.40 -10.34 8.38
C ASN A 174 -10.12 -11.74 8.95
N ARG A 175 -10.79 -12.80 8.45
CA ARG A 175 -10.62 -14.17 8.98
C ARG A 175 -9.19 -14.71 8.85
N TYR A 176 -8.43 -14.27 7.83
CA TYR A 176 -7.06 -14.73 7.56
C TYR A 176 -5.99 -13.63 7.76
N ILE A 177 -6.38 -12.38 8.01
CA ILE A 177 -5.47 -11.27 8.31
C ILE A 177 -5.64 -10.82 9.76
N LYS A 178 -4.58 -10.91 10.53
CA LYS A 178 -4.47 -10.35 11.88
C LYS A 178 -3.61 -9.10 11.85
N THR A 179 -4.08 -8.05 12.49
CA THR A 179 -3.40 -6.76 12.51
C THR A 179 -2.94 -6.42 13.93
N ASN A 180 -1.71 -5.89 14.03
CA ASN A 180 -1.17 -5.25 15.23
C ASN A 180 -0.95 -3.77 14.94
N VAL A 181 -1.00 -2.94 15.97
CA VAL A 181 -0.74 -1.51 15.89
C VAL A 181 0.56 -1.19 16.61
N SER A 182 1.37 -0.28 16.05
CA SER A 182 2.61 0.23 16.63
C SER A 182 2.65 1.76 16.50
N ASP A 183 3.34 2.44 17.39
CA ASP A 183 3.66 3.87 17.33
C ASP A 183 5.03 4.14 16.69
N ASP A 184 5.83 3.11 16.47
CA ASP A 184 7.15 3.20 15.85
C ASP A 184 7.06 3.12 14.31
N ILE A 185 6.75 4.23 13.66
CA ILE A 185 6.73 4.32 12.19
C ILE A 185 8.12 4.15 11.59
N PHE A 186 9.16 4.71 12.23
CA PHE A 186 10.53 4.68 11.73
C PHE A 186 11.11 3.28 11.81
N GLY A 187 11.10 2.66 12.97
CA GLY A 187 11.59 1.28 13.14
C GLY A 187 10.85 0.28 12.26
N THR A 188 9.52 0.44 12.12
CA THR A 188 8.72 -0.42 11.25
C THR A 188 9.11 -0.27 9.78
N GLU A 189 9.35 0.93 9.28
CA GLU A 189 9.73 1.18 7.89
C GLU A 189 11.18 0.75 7.62
N TYR A 190 12.13 1.09 8.51
CA TYR A 190 13.52 0.63 8.40
C TYR A 190 13.65 -0.89 8.49
N ALA A 191 12.89 -1.56 9.35
CA ALA A 191 12.86 -3.02 9.39
C ALA A 191 12.45 -3.65 8.07
N ALA A 192 11.46 -3.05 7.38
CA ALA A 192 11.02 -3.50 6.06
C ALA A 192 12.10 -3.31 4.99
N VAL A 193 12.89 -2.23 5.05
CA VAL A 193 14.05 -1.96 4.18
C VAL A 193 15.16 -2.98 4.42
N LEU A 194 15.56 -3.16 5.68
CA LEU A 194 16.69 -3.99 6.08
C LEU A 194 16.44 -5.51 5.92
N LYS A 195 15.19 -5.93 5.90
CA LYS A 195 14.80 -7.34 5.77
C LYS A 195 15.54 -8.07 4.65
N ASN A 196 15.64 -7.45 3.48
CA ASN A 196 16.27 -8.07 2.32
C ASN A 196 17.79 -8.17 2.49
N ILE A 197 18.42 -7.22 3.17
CA ILE A 197 19.85 -7.25 3.51
C ILE A 197 20.13 -8.43 4.44
N TYR A 198 19.32 -8.59 5.50
CA TYR A 198 19.45 -9.72 6.41
C TYR A 198 19.20 -11.07 5.73
N ALA A 199 18.24 -11.12 4.77
CA ALA A 199 17.99 -12.34 4.01
C ALA A 199 19.21 -12.75 3.15
N VAL A 200 19.87 -11.79 2.50
CA VAL A 200 21.11 -12.04 1.74
C VAL A 200 22.23 -12.49 2.67
N ALA A 201 22.45 -11.80 3.79
CA ALA A 201 23.47 -12.19 4.77
C ALA A 201 23.24 -13.60 5.32
N SER A 202 21.99 -13.93 5.63
CA SER A 202 21.60 -15.27 6.10
C SER A 202 21.88 -16.35 5.04
N GLY A 203 21.60 -16.05 3.76
CA GLY A 203 21.90 -16.94 2.65
C GLY A 203 23.39 -17.20 2.47
N ILE A 204 24.24 -16.17 2.64
CA ILE A 204 25.70 -16.31 2.61
C ILE A 204 26.22 -17.22 3.75
N CYS A 205 25.64 -17.11 4.95
CA CYS A 205 26.01 -17.96 6.08
C CYS A 205 25.53 -19.41 5.93
N HIS A 206 24.55 -19.68 5.10
CA HIS A 206 23.95 -21.01 4.91
C HIS A 206 24.52 -21.77 3.71
N GLY A 207 25.14 -21.07 2.78
CA GLY A 207 25.79 -21.64 1.57
C GLY A 207 27.24 -21.90 1.78
#